data_335f91df20a3526aba06cf76e83b642e
#
_entry.id   335f91df20a3526aba06cf76e83b642e
#
_cell.length_a   1.000
_cell.length_b   1.000
_cell.length_c   1.000
_cell.angle_alpha   90.00
_cell.angle_beta   90.00
_cell.angle_gamma   90.00
#
_symmetry.space_group_name_H-M   'P 1'
#
loop_
_entity.id
_entity.type
_entity.pdbx_description
1 polymer ?
#
loop_
_entity_poly.entity_id
_entity_poly.type
_entity_poly.pdbx_seq_one_letter_code
_entity_poly.pdbx_strand_id
1 'polypeptide(L)'
;MGANPIDRGKPGSKLHLVCDGGRLPLTMAVTAANIPDVTMMEAMVDDIPPIRTPSRRRRTRPAAVHADKGYDSGANRAWLWRRGIRPRIARRGVESSARPGRQRWKVERALSWLSCFRRLQVRWDRDSGRWFAFVLVACALVCFNRL
;
A
#
# COMPACT_ATOMS: atom_id res chain seq x y z
N MET A 1 15.16 2.75 -9.47
CA MET A 1 15.79 2.51 -8.16
C MET A 1 16.39 3.81 -7.68
N GLY A 2 16.39 4.08 -6.36
CA GLY A 2 17.02 5.26 -5.75
C GLY A 2 17.79 4.87 -4.50
N ALA A 3 18.63 5.78 -4.01
CA ALA A 3 19.44 5.55 -2.81
C ALA A 3 18.53 5.21 -1.61
N ASN A 4 18.76 4.06 -0.97
CA ASN A 4 17.97 3.66 0.18
C ASN A 4 18.53 4.33 1.44
N PRO A 5 17.80 5.22 2.11
CA PRO A 5 18.27 5.92 3.29
C PRO A 5 18.52 4.98 4.50
N ILE A 6 17.94 3.78 4.49
CA ILE A 6 18.07 2.80 5.59
C ILE A 6 19.23 1.83 5.33
N ASP A 7 19.58 1.56 4.05
CA ASP A 7 20.61 0.59 3.68
C ASP A 7 21.83 1.28 3.03
N ARG A 8 22.47 2.18 3.76
CA ARG A 8 23.75 2.81 3.38
C ARG A 8 23.79 3.39 1.96
N GLY A 9 22.66 3.88 1.46
CA GLY A 9 22.57 4.46 0.12
C GLY A 9 22.55 3.46 -1.04
N LYS A 10 22.47 2.16 -0.79
CA LYS A 10 22.34 1.16 -1.85
C LYS A 10 21.10 1.39 -2.69
N PRO A 11 21.16 1.14 -4.02
CA PRO A 11 19.98 1.27 -4.87
C PRO A 11 18.84 0.36 -4.39
N GLY A 12 17.69 0.95 -4.08
CA GLY A 12 16.52 0.24 -3.58
C GLY A 12 15.22 0.70 -4.23
N SER A 13 14.16 -0.07 -4.00
CA SER A 13 12.79 0.26 -4.37
C SER A 13 11.86 0.01 -3.20
N LYS A 14 10.78 0.79 -3.12
CA LYS A 14 9.68 0.57 -2.19
C LYS A 14 8.49 0.02 -2.93
N LEU A 15 7.82 -0.97 -2.34
CA LEU A 15 6.52 -1.45 -2.76
C LEU A 15 5.45 -0.80 -1.88
N HIS A 16 4.54 -0.06 -2.50
CA HIS A 16 3.35 0.47 -1.86
C HIS A 16 2.17 -0.44 -2.16
N LEU A 17 1.37 -0.74 -1.15
CA LEU A 17 0.23 -1.64 -1.26
C LEU A 17 -0.98 -1.06 -0.53
N VAL A 18 -2.11 -1.04 -1.21
CA VAL A 18 -3.43 -0.85 -0.60
C VAL A 18 -4.16 -2.18 -0.63
N CYS A 19 -4.68 -2.59 0.51
CA CYS A 19 -5.54 -3.76 0.63
C CYS A 19 -6.90 -3.38 1.22
N ASP A 20 -7.89 -4.21 0.96
CA ASP A 20 -9.20 -4.09 1.57
C ASP A 20 -9.23 -4.58 3.04
N GLY A 21 -10.41 -4.52 3.67
CA GLY A 21 -10.62 -5.06 5.01
C GLY A 21 -10.40 -6.57 5.13
N GLY A 22 -10.54 -7.30 4.04
CA GLY A 22 -10.26 -8.73 3.89
C GLY A 22 -8.79 -9.06 3.58
N ARG A 23 -7.94 -8.04 3.41
CA ARG A 23 -6.50 -8.16 3.10
C ARG A 23 -6.19 -8.45 1.63
N LEU A 24 -7.19 -8.37 0.76
CA LEU A 24 -6.97 -8.53 -0.67
C LEU A 24 -6.30 -7.29 -1.25
N PRO A 25 -5.24 -7.44 -2.07
CA PRO A 25 -4.63 -6.34 -2.79
C PRO A 25 -5.65 -5.62 -3.68
N LEU A 26 -5.72 -4.29 -3.58
CA LEU A 26 -6.58 -3.44 -4.41
C LEU A 26 -5.78 -2.68 -5.45
N THR A 27 -4.69 -2.07 -5.01
CA THR A 27 -3.75 -1.37 -5.88
C THR A 27 -2.35 -1.38 -5.27
N MET A 28 -1.36 -1.20 -6.12
CA MET A 28 0.03 -1.18 -5.74
C MET A 28 0.86 -0.30 -6.64
N ALA A 29 1.97 0.20 -6.11
CA ALA A 29 2.94 0.96 -6.86
C ALA A 29 4.37 0.65 -6.41
N VAL A 30 5.32 0.86 -7.29
CA VAL A 30 6.75 0.75 -7.01
C VAL A 30 7.39 2.11 -7.18
N THR A 31 8.08 2.56 -6.15
CA THR A 31 8.85 3.81 -6.21
C THR A 31 10.33 3.56 -5.93
N ALA A 32 11.15 4.55 -6.22
CA ALA A 32 12.54 4.56 -5.76
C ALA A 32 12.56 4.67 -4.22
N ALA A 33 13.55 4.06 -3.57
CA ALA A 33 13.61 3.99 -2.11
C ALA A 33 13.73 5.35 -1.41
N ASN A 34 14.24 6.37 -2.11
CA ASN A 34 14.36 7.75 -1.63
C ASN A 34 13.06 8.55 -1.70
N ILE A 35 12.02 8.07 -2.40
CA ILE A 35 10.74 8.78 -2.49
C ILE A 35 10.01 8.67 -1.16
N PRO A 36 9.56 9.80 -0.55
CA PRO A 36 8.80 9.77 0.69
C PRO A 36 7.44 9.10 0.52
N ASP A 37 7.04 8.23 1.45
CA ASP A 37 5.77 7.50 1.38
C ASP A 37 4.56 8.44 1.35
N VAL A 38 4.68 9.59 2.02
CA VAL A 38 3.62 10.61 2.11
C VAL A 38 3.13 11.11 0.74
N THR A 39 4.00 11.12 -0.27
CA THR A 39 3.68 11.58 -1.64
C THR A 39 2.82 10.59 -2.42
N MET A 40 2.75 9.33 -1.98
CA MET A 40 2.03 8.29 -2.70
C MET A 40 0.55 8.15 -2.31
N MET A 41 0.11 8.83 -1.25
CA MET A 41 -1.25 8.66 -0.70
C MET A 41 -2.33 8.93 -1.74
N GLU A 42 -2.27 10.07 -2.41
CA GLU A 42 -3.30 10.50 -3.36
C GLU A 42 -3.35 9.54 -4.55
N ALA A 43 -2.22 9.29 -5.19
CA ALA A 43 -2.13 8.39 -6.34
C ALA A 43 -2.63 6.97 -6.01
N MET A 44 -2.25 6.43 -4.85
CA MET A 44 -2.67 5.10 -4.42
C MET A 44 -4.18 5.00 -4.15
N VAL A 45 -4.78 6.04 -3.57
CA VAL A 45 -6.23 6.06 -3.30
C VAL A 45 -7.02 6.25 -4.59
N ASP A 46 -6.53 7.06 -5.53
CA ASP A 46 -7.17 7.29 -6.83
C ASP A 46 -7.13 6.06 -7.73
N ASP A 47 -6.09 5.25 -7.60
CA ASP A 47 -5.90 4.03 -8.38
C ASP A 47 -6.73 2.84 -7.84
N ILE A 48 -7.48 2.99 -6.73
CA ILE A 48 -8.35 1.93 -6.23
C ILE A 48 -9.46 1.64 -7.26
N PRO A 49 -9.54 0.41 -7.80
CA PRO A 49 -10.54 0.07 -8.80
C PRO A 49 -11.95 0.12 -8.21
N PRO A 50 -12.97 0.42 -9.03
CA PRO A 50 -14.36 0.34 -8.59
C PRO A 50 -14.73 -1.09 -8.18
N ILE A 51 -15.18 -1.27 -6.94
CA ILE A 51 -15.54 -2.56 -6.38
C ILE A 51 -17.05 -2.75 -6.44
N ARG A 52 -17.51 -3.92 -6.91
CA ARG A 52 -18.92 -4.31 -6.81
C ARG A 52 -19.21 -4.81 -5.40
N THR A 53 -20.18 -4.21 -4.75
CA THR A 53 -20.69 -4.70 -3.46
C THR A 53 -21.64 -5.88 -3.65
N PRO A 54 -21.94 -6.68 -2.60
CA PRO A 54 -22.96 -7.74 -2.67
C PRO A 54 -24.33 -7.23 -3.15
N SER A 55 -24.68 -5.96 -2.88
CA SER A 55 -25.88 -5.28 -3.37
C SER A 55 -25.78 -4.82 -4.85
N ARG A 56 -24.78 -5.28 -5.60
CA ARG A 56 -24.47 -4.91 -7.00
C ARG A 56 -24.20 -3.42 -7.24
N ARG A 57 -24.12 -2.59 -6.19
CA ARG A 57 -23.71 -1.18 -6.32
C ARG A 57 -22.21 -1.09 -6.55
N ARG A 58 -21.80 -0.18 -7.43
CA ARG A 58 -20.36 0.13 -7.62
C ARG A 58 -19.91 1.09 -6.53
N ARG A 59 -18.90 0.69 -5.80
CA ARG A 59 -18.23 1.54 -4.83
C ARG A 59 -16.92 2.05 -5.44
N THR A 60 -16.81 3.36 -5.60
CA THR A 60 -15.68 4.02 -6.26
C THR A 60 -14.70 4.65 -5.26
N ARG A 61 -15.05 4.68 -3.97
CA ARG A 61 -14.21 5.24 -2.93
C ARG A 61 -14.34 4.46 -1.63
N PRO A 62 -13.27 4.33 -0.83
CA PRO A 62 -13.33 3.73 0.51
C PRO A 62 -14.06 4.67 1.49
N ALA A 63 -14.68 4.12 2.54
CA ALA A 63 -15.26 4.92 3.62
C ALA A 63 -14.19 5.49 4.56
N ALA A 64 -13.05 4.81 4.68
CA ALA A 64 -11.91 5.22 5.47
C ALA A 64 -10.63 4.63 4.89
N VAL A 65 -9.52 5.33 5.07
CA VAL A 65 -8.16 4.87 4.75
C VAL A 65 -7.37 4.75 6.03
N HIS A 66 -6.86 3.55 6.29
CA HIS A 66 -5.92 3.28 7.36
C HIS A 66 -4.51 3.29 6.80
N ALA A 67 -3.62 4.11 7.36
CA ALA A 67 -2.23 4.18 6.96
C ALA A 67 -1.32 4.38 8.17
N ASP A 68 -0.05 4.06 8.00
CA ASP A 68 0.94 4.29 9.03
C ASP A 68 1.36 5.77 9.11
N LYS A 69 2.20 6.08 10.09
CA LYS A 69 2.71 7.44 10.32
C LYS A 69 3.58 7.99 9.18
N GLY A 70 4.08 7.13 8.29
CA GLY A 70 4.84 7.55 7.09
C GLY A 70 4.00 8.38 6.12
N TYR A 71 2.68 8.16 6.11
CA TYR A 71 1.72 8.89 5.29
C TYR A 71 1.08 10.09 5.99
N ASP A 72 1.45 10.36 7.25
CA ASP A 72 0.84 11.43 8.04
C ASP A 72 1.31 12.82 7.58
N SER A 73 0.37 13.58 6.99
CA SER A 73 0.51 14.99 6.68
C SER A 73 -0.84 15.70 6.75
N GLY A 74 -0.82 16.99 7.07
CA GLY A 74 -2.01 17.83 7.03
C GLY A 74 -2.66 17.84 5.65
N ALA A 75 -1.86 17.89 4.60
CA ALA A 75 -2.32 17.87 3.21
C ALA A 75 -3.08 16.58 2.88
N ASN A 76 -2.51 15.42 3.19
CA ASN A 76 -3.16 14.11 2.96
C ASN A 76 -4.47 13.99 3.73
N ARG A 77 -4.51 14.43 4.99
CA ARG A 77 -5.75 14.43 5.79
C ARG A 77 -6.81 15.33 5.19
N ALA A 78 -6.46 16.55 4.81
CA ALA A 78 -7.38 17.50 4.19
C ALA A 78 -7.89 16.98 2.84
N TRP A 79 -7.02 16.37 2.03
CA TRP A 79 -7.40 15.79 0.75
C TRP A 79 -8.38 14.61 0.92
N LEU A 80 -8.14 13.71 1.85
CA LEU A 80 -9.06 12.61 2.16
C LEU A 80 -10.43 13.13 2.64
N TRP A 81 -10.44 14.13 3.55
CA TRP A 81 -11.69 14.73 4.02
C TRP A 81 -12.49 15.38 2.90
N ARG A 82 -11.85 16.13 1.99
CA ARG A 82 -12.53 16.73 0.82
C ARG A 82 -13.20 15.67 -0.06
N ARG A 83 -12.67 14.46 -0.11
CA ARG A 83 -13.26 13.33 -0.84
C ARG A 83 -14.29 12.53 -0.04
N GLY A 84 -14.60 12.95 1.16
CA GLY A 84 -15.51 12.23 2.07
C GLY A 84 -14.94 10.89 2.55
N ILE A 85 -13.61 10.76 2.60
CA ILE A 85 -12.90 9.59 3.09
C ILE A 85 -12.35 9.89 4.48
N ARG A 86 -12.66 9.06 5.48
CA ARG A 86 -12.15 9.25 6.85
C ARG A 86 -10.68 8.85 6.95
N PRO A 87 -9.75 9.77 7.27
CA PRO A 87 -8.35 9.43 7.48
C PRO A 87 -8.17 8.75 8.85
N ARG A 88 -7.68 7.53 8.84
CA ARG A 88 -7.26 6.73 10.01
C ARG A 88 -5.75 6.53 9.96
N ILE A 89 -5.02 7.63 9.85
CA ILE A 89 -3.55 7.66 9.74
C ILE A 89 -2.97 7.81 11.15
N ALA A 90 -1.99 6.99 11.52
CA ALA A 90 -1.29 7.12 12.78
C ALA A 90 -0.57 8.48 12.85
N ARG A 91 -0.66 9.18 14.00
CA ARG A 91 -0.04 10.50 14.17
C ARG A 91 1.41 10.37 14.61
N ARG A 92 2.27 11.20 14.02
CA ARG A 92 3.66 11.31 14.48
C ARG A 92 3.69 11.94 15.86
N GLY A 93 4.42 11.32 16.80
CA GLY A 93 4.64 11.85 18.15
C GLY A 93 3.49 11.71 19.15
N VAL A 94 2.31 11.21 18.73
CA VAL A 94 1.12 11.14 19.61
C VAL A 94 0.73 9.70 19.97
N GLU A 95 0.96 8.74 19.09
CA GLU A 95 0.56 7.35 19.33
C GLU A 95 1.74 6.50 19.84
N SER A 96 1.55 5.88 21.01
CA SER A 96 2.47 4.85 21.52
C SER A 96 2.44 3.63 20.59
N SER A 97 3.58 2.98 20.43
CA SER A 97 3.75 1.74 19.65
C SER A 97 2.84 0.59 20.07
N ALA A 98 2.14 0.71 21.21
CA ALA A 98 1.29 -0.34 21.78
C ALA A 98 -0.11 -0.47 21.12
N ARG A 99 -0.61 0.53 20.41
CA ARG A 99 -1.98 0.51 19.82
C ARG A 99 -2.12 0.39 18.30
N PRO A 100 -1.09 0.48 17.44
CA PRO A 100 -1.25 0.39 15.99
C PRO A 100 -1.57 -1.02 15.48
N GLY A 101 -1.53 -2.06 16.34
CA GLY A 101 -1.55 -3.45 15.93
C GLY A 101 -2.80 -3.92 15.18
N ARG A 102 -3.98 -3.33 15.42
CA ARG A 102 -5.25 -3.88 14.89
C ARG A 102 -5.48 -3.75 13.38
N GLN A 103 -4.82 -2.82 12.69
CA GLN A 103 -5.02 -2.62 11.25
C GLN A 103 -3.73 -2.83 10.44
N ARG A 104 -2.57 -2.56 11.04
CA ARG A 104 -1.26 -2.71 10.42
C ARG A 104 -1.00 -4.16 9.99
N TRP A 105 -1.37 -5.13 10.81
CA TRP A 105 -1.20 -6.53 10.50
C TRP A 105 -1.89 -6.98 9.19
N LYS A 106 -2.92 -6.25 8.73
CA LYS A 106 -3.62 -6.57 7.48
C LYS A 106 -2.72 -6.34 6.26
N VAL A 107 -2.02 -5.21 6.24
CA VAL A 107 -1.07 -4.90 5.17
C VAL A 107 0.17 -5.78 5.29
N GLU A 108 0.69 -5.97 6.51
CA GLU A 108 1.82 -6.87 6.76
C GLU A 108 1.52 -8.30 6.30
N ARG A 109 0.30 -8.78 6.53
CA ARG A 109 -0.15 -10.10 6.05
C ARG A 109 -0.24 -10.15 4.52
N ALA A 110 -0.79 -9.12 3.87
CA ALA A 110 -0.83 -9.06 2.42
C ALA A 110 0.58 -9.02 1.82
N LEU A 111 1.49 -8.25 2.41
CA LEU A 111 2.91 -8.23 2.01
C LEU A 111 3.59 -9.58 2.26
N SER A 112 3.28 -10.27 3.37
CA SER A 112 3.83 -11.60 3.65
C SER A 112 3.40 -12.64 2.62
N TRP A 113 2.19 -12.56 2.08
CA TRP A 113 1.77 -13.43 0.98
C TRP A 113 2.56 -13.17 -0.29
N LEU A 114 2.86 -11.90 -0.60
CA LEU A 114 3.71 -11.57 -1.74
C LEU A 114 5.15 -12.04 -1.54
N SER A 115 5.67 -11.99 -0.32
CA SER A 115 7.02 -12.48 -0.01
C SER A 115 7.15 -14.01 -0.10
N CYS A 116 6.05 -14.77 -0.13
CA CYS A 116 6.09 -16.21 -0.42
C CYS A 116 6.53 -16.50 -1.88
N PHE A 117 6.38 -15.54 -2.78
CA PHE A 117 6.86 -15.70 -4.15
C PHE A 117 8.36 -15.40 -4.21
N ARG A 118 9.17 -16.45 -4.43
CA ARG A 118 10.64 -16.37 -4.43
C ARG A 118 11.20 -15.21 -5.26
N ARG A 119 10.58 -14.89 -6.41
CA ARG A 119 11.03 -13.83 -7.31
C ARG A 119 10.74 -12.42 -6.77
N LEU A 120 9.88 -12.28 -5.77
CA LEU A 120 9.56 -11.00 -5.15
C LEU A 120 10.36 -10.72 -3.87
N GLN A 121 11.00 -11.72 -3.28
CA GLN A 121 11.81 -11.56 -2.07
C GLN A 121 13.02 -10.65 -2.30
N VAL A 122 13.66 -10.80 -3.46
CA VAL A 122 14.77 -9.96 -3.88
C VAL A 122 14.52 -9.47 -5.29
N ARG A 123 14.69 -8.18 -5.51
CA ARG A 123 14.57 -7.59 -6.83
C ARG A 123 15.85 -7.79 -7.61
N TRP A 124 15.89 -8.80 -8.47
CA TRP A 124 17.00 -9.08 -9.39
C TRP A 124 16.89 -8.25 -10.67
N ASP A 125 15.67 -7.92 -11.10
CA ASP A 125 15.44 -7.20 -12.34
C ASP A 125 15.80 -5.71 -12.17
N ARG A 126 16.70 -5.21 -13.04
CA ARG A 126 17.04 -3.78 -13.11
C ARG A 126 15.86 -2.95 -13.62
N ASP A 127 15.08 -3.51 -14.54
CA ASP A 127 13.86 -2.91 -15.06
C ASP A 127 12.74 -3.01 -14.01
N SER A 128 12.20 -1.84 -13.62
CA SER A 128 11.11 -1.76 -12.65
C SER A 128 9.79 -2.30 -13.19
N GLY A 129 9.55 -2.16 -14.49
CA GLY A 129 8.34 -2.64 -15.13
C GLY A 129 8.24 -4.16 -15.11
N ARG A 130 9.33 -4.86 -15.43
CA ARG A 130 9.37 -6.34 -15.36
C ARG A 130 9.13 -6.86 -13.96
N TRP A 131 9.83 -6.30 -12.98
CA TRP A 131 9.61 -6.72 -11.58
C TRP A 131 8.19 -6.42 -11.11
N PHE A 132 7.64 -5.26 -11.49
CA PHE A 132 6.26 -4.89 -11.16
C PHE A 132 5.24 -5.84 -11.81
N ALA A 133 5.48 -6.30 -13.04
CA ALA A 133 4.63 -7.31 -13.67
C ALA A 133 4.56 -8.62 -12.85
N PHE A 134 5.68 -9.08 -12.27
CA PHE A 134 5.65 -10.23 -11.35
C PHE A 134 4.86 -9.94 -10.07
N VAL A 135 4.93 -8.71 -9.55
CA VAL A 135 4.11 -8.30 -8.39
C VAL A 135 2.62 -8.39 -8.73
N LEU A 136 2.22 -7.90 -9.92
CA LEU A 136 0.82 -7.95 -10.37
C LEU A 136 0.32 -9.39 -10.52
N VAL A 137 1.12 -10.27 -11.13
CA VAL A 137 0.78 -11.70 -11.25
C VAL A 137 0.63 -12.36 -9.89
N ALA A 138 1.55 -12.09 -8.96
CA ALA A 138 1.48 -12.63 -7.61
C ALA A 138 0.21 -12.15 -6.88
N CYS A 139 -0.17 -10.89 -7.04
CA CYS A 139 -1.42 -10.36 -6.47
C CYS A 139 -2.65 -11.00 -7.08
N ALA A 140 -2.67 -11.21 -8.39
CA ALA A 140 -3.76 -11.92 -9.07
C ALA A 140 -3.93 -13.34 -8.50
N LEU A 141 -2.81 -14.07 -8.30
CA LEU A 141 -2.83 -15.40 -7.70
C LEU A 141 -3.30 -15.37 -6.23
N VAL A 142 -2.86 -14.37 -5.44
CA VAL A 142 -3.35 -14.20 -4.06
C VAL A 142 -4.85 -13.94 -4.04
N CYS A 143 -5.36 -13.09 -4.92
CA CYS A 143 -6.79 -12.83 -5.02
C CYS A 143 -7.56 -14.09 -5.45
N PHE A 144 -7.09 -14.78 -6.50
CA PHE A 144 -7.73 -16.01 -7.01
C PHE A 144 -7.83 -17.09 -5.94
N ASN A 145 -6.78 -17.31 -5.14
CA ASN A 145 -6.78 -18.33 -4.09
C ASN A 145 -7.62 -17.94 -2.86
N ARG A 146 -8.23 -16.74 -2.85
CA ARG A 146 -9.01 -16.20 -1.72
C ARG A 146 -10.47 -15.91 -2.05
N LEU A 147 -10.85 -16.06 -3.29
CA LEU A 147 -12.24 -16.02 -3.76
C LEU A 147 -12.89 -17.38 -3.59
#